data_b150fc1ccf27ffe7533e606a5075f216
#
_entry.id   b150fc1ccf27ffe7533e606a5075f216
#
_cell.length_a   1.000
_cell.length_b   1.000
_cell.length_c   1.000
_cell.angle_alpha   90.00
_cell.angle_beta   90.00
_cell.angle_gamma   90.00
#
_symmetry.space_group_name_H-M   'P 1'
#
loop_
_entity.id
_entity.type
_entity.pdbx_description
1 polymer ?
#
loop_
_entity_poly.entity_id
_entity_poly.type
_entity_poly.pdbx_seq_one_letter_code
_entity_poly.pdbx_strand_id
1 'polypeptide(L)'
;MNFLKKFRMEKELMKLKNEDLIFRFATENDAKEILEIYRPYIENTTITFEYEVPSVKEFKERIRKILEEYPYIVCEYDKKIIGYAYAHRIWSRAAYQWDAELSVYTNENYSGNGIGKKLYKMLMEILKLQNVVNVYGCVTYPNENSDKLHEYLGFNKVGIFKNAGYKFGKWIGVTWFEKAILEHCENPKPLKKILDVDKNKIKYIFKIVC
;
A
#
# COMPACT_ATOMS: atom_id res chain seq x y z
N MET A 1 -1.89 -24.60 -29.23
CA MET A 1 -2.13 -24.28 -27.80
C MET A 1 -2.19 -22.76 -27.69
N ASN A 2 -3.34 -22.20 -27.28
CA ASN A 2 -3.63 -20.77 -27.41
C ASN A 2 -2.71 -19.95 -26.47
N PHE A 3 -2.12 -18.84 -26.95
CA PHE A 3 -1.19 -17.96 -26.21
C PHE A 3 -1.72 -17.58 -24.81
N LEU A 4 -3.04 -17.30 -24.71
CA LEU A 4 -3.73 -17.05 -23.46
C LEU A 4 -3.73 -18.24 -22.48
N LYS A 5 -3.76 -19.48 -22.98
CA LYS A 5 -3.69 -20.70 -22.16
C LYS A 5 -2.26 -20.93 -21.63
N LYS A 6 -1.24 -20.65 -22.44
CA LYS A 6 0.17 -20.70 -22.03
C LYS A 6 0.49 -19.66 -20.96
N PHE A 7 0.02 -18.41 -21.15
CA PHE A 7 0.17 -17.31 -20.21
C PHE A 7 -0.55 -17.57 -18.87
N ARG A 8 -1.74 -18.19 -18.93
CA ARG A 8 -2.50 -18.58 -17.73
C ARG A 8 -1.84 -19.75 -16.98
N MET A 9 -1.27 -20.72 -17.70
CA MET A 9 -0.51 -21.82 -17.11
C MET A 9 0.81 -21.35 -16.48
N GLU A 10 1.52 -20.40 -17.09
CA GLU A 10 2.73 -19.81 -16.51
C GLU A 10 2.41 -19.01 -15.24
N LYS A 11 1.24 -18.34 -15.17
CA LYS A 11 0.73 -17.69 -13.96
C LYS A 11 0.29 -18.67 -12.85
N GLU A 12 -0.27 -19.84 -13.23
CA GLU A 12 -0.63 -20.90 -12.26
C GLU A 12 0.60 -21.61 -11.67
N LEU A 13 1.74 -21.58 -12.37
CA LEU A 13 2.99 -22.24 -11.95
C LEU A 13 3.84 -21.42 -10.97
N MET A 14 3.60 -20.12 -10.80
CA MET A 14 4.34 -19.27 -9.86
C MET A 14 3.56 -19.01 -8.56
N LYS A 15 3.18 -20.06 -7.85
CA LYS A 15 2.83 -19.92 -6.43
C LYS A 15 4.11 -19.67 -5.65
N LEU A 16 4.32 -18.41 -5.24
CA LEU A 16 5.45 -18.03 -4.41
C LEU A 16 5.33 -18.73 -3.05
N LYS A 17 6.41 -19.33 -2.58
CA LYS A 17 6.47 -19.83 -1.21
C LYS A 17 6.67 -18.63 -0.27
N ASN A 18 6.02 -18.67 0.87
CA ASN A 18 6.12 -17.59 1.87
C ASN A 18 7.56 -17.39 2.35
N GLU A 19 8.31 -18.47 2.49
CA GLU A 19 9.71 -18.48 2.94
C GLU A 19 10.68 -17.77 1.98
N ASP A 20 10.28 -17.56 0.71
CA ASP A 20 11.09 -16.88 -0.30
C ASP A 20 10.82 -15.36 -0.34
N LEU A 21 9.82 -14.88 0.41
CA LEU A 21 9.45 -13.46 0.46
C LEU A 21 10.20 -12.75 1.58
N ILE A 22 10.87 -11.66 1.23
CA ILE A 22 11.56 -10.79 2.19
C ILE A 22 10.79 -9.48 2.31
N PHE A 23 10.43 -9.10 3.54
CA PHE A 23 9.80 -7.82 3.84
C PHE A 23 10.75 -6.94 4.62
N ARG A 24 10.89 -5.70 4.20
CA ARG A 24 11.72 -4.70 4.84
C ARG A 24 11.21 -3.29 4.61
N PHE A 25 11.77 -2.33 5.32
CA PHE A 25 11.56 -0.92 4.94
C PHE A 25 12.19 -0.63 3.58
N ALA A 26 11.53 0.27 2.85
CA ALA A 26 12.10 0.88 1.67
C ALA A 26 13.25 1.82 2.05
N THR A 27 14.11 2.07 1.08
CA THR A 27 15.15 3.11 1.12
C THR A 27 15.03 3.96 -0.15
N GLU A 28 15.68 5.11 -0.17
CA GLU A 28 15.73 5.95 -1.38
C GLU A 28 16.35 5.23 -2.59
N ASN A 29 17.22 4.23 -2.34
CA ASN A 29 17.83 3.44 -3.41
C ASN A 29 16.83 2.51 -4.13
N ASP A 30 15.73 2.18 -3.48
CA ASP A 30 14.67 1.35 -4.04
C ASP A 30 13.76 2.10 -5.02
N ALA A 31 13.89 3.43 -5.07
CA ALA A 31 12.99 4.30 -5.84
C ALA A 31 12.84 3.90 -7.30
N LYS A 32 13.92 3.46 -7.95
CA LYS A 32 13.86 3.02 -9.35
C LYS A 32 12.99 1.77 -9.52
N GLU A 33 13.20 0.73 -8.70
CA GLU A 33 12.44 -0.52 -8.79
C GLU A 33 10.97 -0.31 -8.38
N ILE A 34 10.73 0.48 -7.33
CA ILE A 34 9.37 0.82 -6.90
C ILE A 34 8.64 1.59 -8.00
N LEU A 35 9.31 2.53 -8.66
CA LEU A 35 8.73 3.31 -9.75
C LEU A 35 8.39 2.43 -10.96
N GLU A 36 9.17 1.39 -11.27
CA GLU A 36 8.85 0.43 -12.34
C GLU A 36 7.56 -0.37 -12.02
N ILE A 37 7.26 -0.63 -10.74
CA ILE A 37 5.98 -1.21 -10.34
C ILE A 37 4.85 -0.20 -10.51
N TYR A 38 5.07 1.08 -10.19
CA TYR A 38 4.05 2.12 -10.20
C TYR A 38 3.72 2.63 -11.60
N ARG A 39 4.73 2.67 -12.50
CA ARG A 39 4.60 3.17 -13.89
C ARG A 39 3.39 2.61 -14.64
N PRO A 40 3.14 1.28 -14.72
CA PRO A 40 1.99 0.73 -15.43
C PRO A 40 0.65 1.23 -14.88
N TYR A 41 0.56 1.48 -13.56
CA TYR A 41 -0.65 2.04 -12.95
C TYR A 41 -0.92 3.47 -13.41
N ILE A 42 0.13 4.27 -13.63
CA ILE A 42 0.01 5.63 -14.14
C ILE A 42 -0.39 5.61 -15.63
N GLU A 43 0.37 4.86 -16.43
CA GLU A 43 0.28 4.91 -17.89
C GLU A 43 -0.95 4.18 -18.45
N ASN A 44 -1.39 3.08 -17.80
CA ASN A 44 -2.35 2.16 -18.37
C ASN A 44 -3.65 2.03 -17.58
N THR A 45 -3.77 2.64 -16.41
CA THR A 45 -4.93 2.44 -15.54
C THR A 45 -5.47 3.75 -14.96
N THR A 46 -6.68 3.66 -14.42
CA THR A 46 -7.28 4.73 -13.61
C THR A 46 -7.06 4.55 -12.10
N ILE A 47 -6.28 3.55 -11.68
CA ILE A 47 -6.04 3.22 -10.27
C ILE A 47 -5.32 4.35 -9.53
N THR A 48 -4.49 5.12 -10.24
CA THR A 48 -3.93 6.38 -9.76
C THR A 48 -4.37 7.54 -10.66
N PHE A 49 -4.50 8.72 -10.08
CA PHE A 49 -4.86 9.94 -10.83
C PHE A 49 -3.65 10.75 -11.29
N GLU A 50 -2.42 10.23 -11.11
CA GLU A 50 -1.25 10.83 -11.74
C GLU A 50 -1.32 10.68 -13.27
N TYR A 51 -0.95 11.74 -13.99
CA TYR A 51 -0.93 11.78 -15.47
C TYR A 51 0.44 11.40 -16.01
N GLU A 52 1.50 11.80 -15.30
CA GLU A 52 2.88 11.64 -15.74
C GLU A 52 3.66 10.79 -14.72
N VAL A 53 4.58 10.00 -15.25
CA VAL A 53 5.48 9.20 -14.40
C VAL A 53 6.52 10.14 -13.79
N PRO A 54 6.62 10.23 -12.47
CA PRO A 54 7.60 11.09 -11.82
C PRO A 54 9.03 10.62 -12.13
N SER A 55 9.98 11.55 -12.06
CA SER A 55 11.40 11.19 -12.16
C SER A 55 11.83 10.34 -10.96
N VAL A 56 12.87 9.52 -11.15
CA VAL A 56 13.47 8.74 -10.05
C VAL A 56 13.91 9.64 -8.90
N LYS A 57 14.42 10.86 -9.19
CA LYS A 57 14.82 11.84 -8.17
C LYS A 57 13.61 12.29 -7.34
N GLU A 58 12.53 12.62 -7.98
CA GLU A 58 11.28 13.01 -7.30
C GLU A 58 10.72 11.85 -6.46
N PHE A 59 10.77 10.62 -6.99
CA PHE A 59 10.26 9.46 -6.29
C PHE A 59 11.12 9.11 -5.06
N LYS A 60 12.44 9.29 -5.11
CA LYS A 60 13.33 9.22 -3.95
C LYS A 60 12.89 10.18 -2.85
N GLU A 61 12.61 11.42 -3.22
CA GLU A 61 12.16 12.44 -2.28
C GLU A 61 10.81 12.10 -1.64
N ARG A 62 9.87 11.50 -2.41
CA ARG A 62 8.59 11.01 -1.87
C ARG A 62 8.82 9.91 -0.82
N ILE A 63 9.68 8.93 -1.10
CA ILE A 63 10.04 7.86 -0.15
C ILE A 63 10.67 8.46 1.10
N ARG A 64 11.65 9.35 0.94
CA ARG A 64 12.33 10.02 2.06
C ARG A 64 11.34 10.74 2.97
N LYS A 65 10.46 11.56 2.41
CA LYS A 65 9.45 12.32 3.17
C LYS A 65 8.49 11.42 3.93
N ILE A 66 8.04 10.33 3.32
CA ILE A 66 7.15 9.39 4.01
C ILE A 66 7.86 8.75 5.18
N LEU A 67 9.11 8.30 5.01
CA LEU A 67 9.91 7.65 6.05
C LEU A 67 10.29 8.56 7.22
N GLU A 68 10.08 9.87 7.14
CA GLU A 68 10.24 10.79 8.28
C GLU A 68 9.16 10.59 9.36
N GLU A 69 7.95 10.18 8.96
CA GLU A 69 6.81 10.04 9.87
C GLU A 69 6.16 8.65 9.82
N TYR A 70 6.07 8.03 8.64
CA TYR A 70 5.28 6.83 8.40
C TYR A 70 6.10 5.69 7.79
N PRO A 71 5.65 4.43 7.95
CA PRO A 71 6.30 3.29 7.33
C PRO A 71 6.10 3.26 5.80
N TYR A 72 7.17 2.91 5.11
CA TYR A 72 7.19 2.55 3.70
C TYR A 72 7.86 1.18 3.60
N ILE A 73 7.14 0.14 3.21
CA ILE A 73 7.61 -1.25 3.20
C ILE A 73 7.60 -1.83 1.79
N VAL A 74 8.56 -2.69 1.51
CA VAL A 74 8.69 -3.43 0.25
C VAL A 74 8.65 -4.93 0.51
N CYS A 75 8.18 -5.67 -0.50
CA CYS A 75 8.27 -7.11 -0.58
C CYS A 75 9.24 -7.46 -1.70
N GLU A 76 10.27 -8.24 -1.38
CA GLU A 76 11.26 -8.75 -2.32
C GLU A 76 11.06 -10.24 -2.55
N TYR A 77 11.29 -10.68 -3.78
CA TYR A 77 11.40 -12.05 -4.22
C TYR A 77 12.53 -12.14 -5.24
N ASP A 78 13.44 -13.09 -5.07
CA ASP A 78 14.62 -13.27 -5.95
C ASP A 78 15.38 -11.95 -6.19
N LYS A 79 15.65 -11.22 -5.09
CA LYS A 79 16.37 -9.92 -5.07
C LYS A 79 15.70 -8.80 -5.90
N LYS A 80 14.41 -8.94 -6.23
CA LYS A 80 13.63 -7.91 -6.93
C LYS A 80 12.45 -7.47 -6.07
N ILE A 81 12.16 -6.20 -6.07
CA ILE A 81 10.96 -5.68 -5.41
C ILE A 81 9.74 -6.04 -6.27
N ILE A 82 8.80 -6.77 -5.68
CA ILE A 82 7.58 -7.24 -6.34
C ILE A 82 6.30 -6.61 -5.82
N GLY A 83 6.41 -5.78 -4.80
CA GLY A 83 5.31 -5.01 -4.24
C GLY A 83 5.78 -4.09 -3.12
N TYR A 84 4.98 -3.08 -2.85
CA TYR A 84 5.24 -2.12 -1.78
C TYR A 84 3.94 -1.58 -1.20
N ALA A 85 4.03 -1.09 0.04
CA ALA A 85 2.94 -0.35 0.69
C ALA A 85 3.52 0.74 1.58
N TYR A 86 2.76 1.80 1.75
CA TYR A 86 3.12 2.89 2.63
C TYR A 86 1.88 3.51 3.27
N ALA A 87 2.10 4.25 4.34
CA ALA A 87 1.10 5.10 4.94
C ALA A 87 1.52 6.57 4.82
N HIS A 88 0.55 7.46 4.86
CA HIS A 88 0.81 8.89 4.96
C HIS A 88 -0.33 9.56 5.72
N ARG A 89 -0.10 10.80 6.13
CA ARG A 89 -1.11 11.61 6.78
C ARG A 89 -2.24 11.93 5.80
N ILE A 90 -3.48 11.63 6.19
CA ILE A 90 -4.64 11.91 5.33
C ILE A 90 -5.03 13.40 5.35
N TRP A 91 -4.96 14.07 6.52
CA TRP A 91 -5.26 15.50 6.69
C TRP A 91 -4.20 16.20 7.52
N SER A 92 -3.97 17.49 7.23
CA SER A 92 -2.87 18.26 7.83
C SER A 92 -3.13 18.77 9.24
N ARG A 93 -4.42 18.91 9.66
CA ARG A 93 -4.75 19.48 10.98
C ARG A 93 -4.40 18.52 12.11
N ALA A 94 -3.91 19.05 13.24
CA ALA A 94 -3.38 18.28 14.37
C ALA A 94 -4.38 17.27 14.96
N ALA A 95 -5.67 17.60 14.98
CA ALA A 95 -6.72 16.69 15.48
C ALA A 95 -6.84 15.37 14.68
N TYR A 96 -6.28 15.30 13.48
CA TYR A 96 -6.26 14.09 12.63
C TYR A 96 -4.95 13.30 12.73
N GLN A 97 -4.13 13.54 13.76
CA GLN A 97 -2.82 12.88 13.87
C GLN A 97 -2.90 11.37 14.04
N TRP A 98 -4.04 10.83 14.44
CA TRP A 98 -4.28 9.39 14.62
C TRP A 98 -4.82 8.69 13.38
N ASP A 99 -4.94 9.42 12.29
CA ASP A 99 -5.51 8.95 11.02
C ASP A 99 -4.40 8.82 9.96
N ALA A 100 -4.41 7.70 9.23
CA ALA A 100 -3.46 7.48 8.15
C ALA A 100 -4.14 6.87 6.92
N GLU A 101 -3.78 7.35 5.72
CA GLU A 101 -4.18 6.72 4.47
C GLU A 101 -3.13 5.68 4.06
N LEU A 102 -3.59 4.53 3.57
CA LEU A 102 -2.76 3.42 3.13
C LEU A 102 -2.77 3.29 1.61
N SER A 103 -1.60 3.02 1.06
CA SER A 103 -1.44 2.67 -0.35
C SER A 103 -0.69 1.35 -0.50
N VAL A 104 -1.10 0.53 -1.48
CA VAL A 104 -0.42 -0.71 -1.85
C VAL A 104 -0.41 -0.89 -3.36
N TYR A 105 0.74 -1.27 -3.88
CA TYR A 105 0.93 -1.61 -5.29
C TYR A 105 1.75 -2.88 -5.40
N THR A 106 1.41 -3.72 -6.36
CA THR A 106 2.12 -4.98 -6.62
C THR A 106 2.43 -5.09 -8.10
N ASN A 107 3.55 -5.71 -8.41
CA ASN A 107 3.88 -6.05 -9.79
C ASN A 107 2.84 -7.05 -10.32
N GLU A 108 2.24 -6.76 -11.47
CA GLU A 108 1.15 -7.54 -12.06
C GLU A 108 1.51 -9.01 -12.32
N ASN A 109 2.79 -9.28 -12.61
CA ASN A 109 3.29 -10.64 -12.85
C ASN A 109 3.22 -11.53 -11.59
N TYR A 110 3.13 -10.91 -10.40
CA TYR A 110 3.03 -11.60 -9.11
C TYR A 110 1.64 -11.43 -8.47
N SER A 111 0.67 -10.95 -9.24
CA SER A 111 -0.71 -10.79 -8.79
C SER A 111 -1.32 -12.14 -8.37
N GLY A 112 -2.19 -12.12 -7.35
CA GLY A 112 -2.86 -13.33 -6.85
C GLY A 112 -2.06 -14.12 -5.79
N ASN A 113 -0.79 -13.76 -5.50
CA ASN A 113 0.03 -14.40 -4.47
C ASN A 113 -0.18 -13.84 -3.04
N GLY A 114 -1.17 -13.00 -2.82
CA GLY A 114 -1.50 -12.44 -1.51
C GLY A 114 -0.52 -11.38 -0.98
N ILE A 115 0.40 -10.88 -1.82
CA ILE A 115 1.43 -9.91 -1.45
C ILE A 115 0.81 -8.63 -0.88
N GLY A 116 -0.19 -8.07 -1.57
CA GLY A 116 -0.87 -6.84 -1.12
C GLY A 116 -1.55 -7.01 0.24
N LYS A 117 -2.15 -8.20 0.48
CA LYS A 117 -2.75 -8.54 1.78
C LYS A 117 -1.71 -8.56 2.91
N LYS A 118 -0.55 -9.19 2.66
CA LYS A 118 0.53 -9.26 3.65
C LYS A 118 1.10 -7.87 3.93
N LEU A 119 1.40 -7.10 2.89
CA LEU A 119 1.88 -5.73 3.00
C LEU A 119 0.93 -4.86 3.85
N TYR A 120 -0.38 -4.92 3.59
CA TYR A 120 -1.37 -4.16 4.37
C TYR A 120 -1.45 -4.61 5.83
N LYS A 121 -1.42 -5.93 6.08
CA LYS A 121 -1.41 -6.45 7.46
C LYS A 121 -0.19 -5.97 8.23
N MET A 122 1.02 -6.07 7.64
CA MET A 122 2.25 -5.59 8.26
C MET A 122 2.20 -4.08 8.52
N LEU A 123 1.73 -3.31 7.53
CA LEU A 123 1.61 -1.87 7.63
C LEU A 123 0.70 -1.47 8.80
N MET A 124 -0.47 -2.09 8.92
CA MET A 124 -1.40 -1.83 10.04
C MET A 124 -0.80 -2.20 11.40
N GLU A 125 -0.09 -3.33 11.52
CA GLU A 125 0.57 -3.70 12.77
C GLU A 125 1.69 -2.71 13.17
N ILE A 126 2.45 -2.19 12.19
CA ILE A 126 3.45 -1.15 12.45
C ILE A 126 2.77 0.16 12.88
N LEU A 127 1.68 0.55 12.23
CA LEU A 127 0.93 1.76 12.56
C LEU A 127 0.32 1.74 13.97
N LYS A 128 -0.09 0.57 14.47
CA LYS A 128 -0.51 0.41 15.88
C LYS A 128 0.62 0.80 16.84
N LEU A 129 1.88 0.47 16.53
CA LEU A 129 3.03 0.86 17.35
C LEU A 129 3.29 2.37 17.32
N GLN A 130 2.80 3.06 16.29
CA GLN A 130 2.85 4.52 16.15
C GLN A 130 1.67 5.23 16.85
N ASN A 131 0.73 4.50 17.45
CA ASN A 131 -0.53 4.99 18.01
C ASN A 131 -1.53 5.51 16.95
N VAL A 132 -1.43 5.10 15.70
CA VAL A 132 -2.48 5.33 14.69
C VAL A 132 -3.71 4.54 15.08
N VAL A 133 -4.87 5.19 15.07
CA VAL A 133 -6.16 4.60 15.48
C VAL A 133 -6.98 4.21 14.26
N ASN A 134 -7.10 5.10 13.29
CA ASN A 134 -7.88 4.86 12.09
C ASN A 134 -7.00 4.78 10.85
N VAL A 135 -7.33 3.86 9.97
CA VAL A 135 -6.69 3.75 8.65
C VAL A 135 -7.74 3.84 7.56
N TYR A 136 -7.36 4.48 6.47
CA TYR A 136 -8.23 4.75 5.33
C TYR A 136 -7.62 4.20 4.05
N GLY A 137 -8.48 3.85 3.11
CA GLY A 137 -8.11 3.53 1.73
C GLY A 137 -8.96 4.32 0.76
N CYS A 138 -8.32 4.99 -0.21
CA CYS A 138 -8.99 5.67 -1.31
C CYS A 138 -8.79 4.86 -2.59
N VAL A 139 -9.87 4.31 -3.13
CA VAL A 139 -9.85 3.36 -4.24
C VAL A 139 -10.67 3.90 -5.40
N THR A 140 -10.13 3.90 -6.61
CA THR A 140 -10.90 4.28 -7.80
C THR A 140 -12.11 3.38 -8.00
N TYR A 141 -13.23 3.97 -8.39
CA TYR A 141 -14.49 3.26 -8.57
C TYR A 141 -14.89 3.18 -10.05
N PRO A 142 -15.23 1.98 -10.56
CA PRO A 142 -15.22 0.66 -9.90
C PRO A 142 -13.82 0.02 -9.86
N ASN A 143 -13.52 -0.73 -8.78
CA ASN A 143 -12.30 -1.54 -8.66
C ASN A 143 -12.54 -2.75 -7.75
N GLU A 144 -13.19 -3.79 -8.30
CA GLU A 144 -13.59 -4.98 -7.54
C GLU A 144 -12.44 -5.68 -6.80
N ASN A 145 -11.23 -5.71 -7.38
CA ASN A 145 -10.09 -6.38 -6.75
C ASN A 145 -9.66 -5.66 -5.48
N SER A 146 -9.63 -4.33 -5.52
CA SER A 146 -9.27 -3.52 -4.36
C SER A 146 -10.41 -3.51 -3.34
N ASP A 147 -11.67 -3.44 -3.78
CA ASP A 147 -12.84 -3.52 -2.89
C ASP A 147 -12.80 -4.83 -2.08
N LYS A 148 -12.62 -5.99 -2.76
CA LYS A 148 -12.50 -7.30 -2.11
C LYS A 148 -11.31 -7.38 -1.13
N LEU A 149 -10.19 -6.72 -1.44
CA LEU A 149 -9.04 -6.66 -0.53
C LEU A 149 -9.38 -5.90 0.75
N HIS A 150 -10.01 -4.73 0.63
CA HIS A 150 -10.40 -3.91 1.78
C HIS A 150 -11.45 -4.62 2.65
N GLU A 151 -12.50 -5.18 2.03
CA GLU A 151 -13.52 -5.97 2.73
C GLU A 151 -12.91 -7.17 3.46
N TYR A 152 -12.03 -7.95 2.80
CA TYR A 152 -11.33 -9.07 3.42
C TYR A 152 -10.48 -8.65 4.63
N LEU A 153 -9.86 -7.47 4.58
CA LEU A 153 -9.07 -6.92 5.67
C LEU A 153 -9.93 -6.25 6.76
N GLY A 154 -11.25 -6.28 6.63
CA GLY A 154 -12.21 -5.76 7.60
C GLY A 154 -12.34 -4.24 7.58
N PHE A 155 -12.10 -3.60 6.43
CA PHE A 155 -12.46 -2.22 6.23
C PHE A 155 -13.97 -2.08 5.93
N ASN A 156 -14.56 -1.00 6.41
CA ASN A 156 -15.91 -0.60 6.09
C ASN A 156 -15.92 0.41 4.94
N LYS A 157 -16.86 0.27 4.03
CA LYS A 157 -17.07 1.26 2.98
C LYS A 157 -17.79 2.48 3.56
N VAL A 158 -17.15 3.65 3.49
CA VAL A 158 -17.70 4.91 4.00
C VAL A 158 -18.62 5.56 2.99
N GLY A 159 -18.20 5.59 1.73
CA GLY A 159 -18.98 6.23 0.67
C GLY A 159 -18.23 6.27 -0.67
N ILE A 160 -18.92 6.84 -1.67
CA ILE A 160 -18.39 7.02 -3.02
C ILE A 160 -18.45 8.50 -3.39
N PHE A 161 -17.32 9.07 -3.78
CA PHE A 161 -17.27 10.37 -4.44
C PHE A 161 -17.39 10.13 -5.94
N LYS A 162 -18.55 10.48 -6.48
CA LYS A 162 -18.79 10.36 -7.91
C LYS A 162 -17.99 11.43 -8.65
N ASN A 163 -17.36 11.08 -9.77
CA ASN A 163 -16.64 12.04 -10.60
C ASN A 163 -15.56 12.85 -9.84
N ALA A 164 -14.76 12.17 -9.04
CA ALA A 164 -13.73 12.78 -8.19
C ALA A 164 -12.46 13.17 -8.97
N GLY A 165 -12.11 12.44 -10.02
CA GLY A 165 -10.95 12.70 -10.87
C GLY A 165 -11.29 12.53 -12.35
N TYR A 166 -10.48 13.15 -13.22
CA TYR A 166 -10.62 13.03 -14.69
C TYR A 166 -9.37 12.39 -15.25
N LYS A 167 -9.47 11.29 -15.98
CA LYS A 167 -8.33 10.60 -16.62
C LYS A 167 -8.79 9.79 -17.82
N PHE A 168 -7.96 9.71 -18.85
CA PHE A 168 -8.27 9.01 -20.11
C PHE A 168 -9.64 9.40 -20.70
N GLY A 169 -9.94 10.70 -20.72
CA GLY A 169 -11.14 11.24 -21.35
C GLY A 169 -12.44 11.03 -20.57
N LYS A 170 -12.39 10.59 -19.29
CA LYS A 170 -13.58 10.34 -18.49
C LYS A 170 -13.44 10.74 -17.03
N TRP A 171 -14.56 11.10 -16.41
CA TRP A 171 -14.68 11.27 -14.96
C TRP A 171 -14.73 9.92 -14.24
N ILE A 172 -14.01 9.83 -13.15
CA ILE A 172 -13.81 8.60 -12.36
C ILE A 172 -14.15 8.90 -10.91
N GLY A 173 -14.95 8.02 -10.29
CA GLY A 173 -15.23 8.11 -8.87
C GLY A 173 -14.13 7.49 -8.01
N VAL A 174 -14.23 7.70 -6.70
CA VAL A 174 -13.44 6.99 -5.70
C VAL A 174 -14.33 6.46 -4.59
N THR A 175 -14.03 5.27 -4.12
CA THR A 175 -14.60 4.68 -2.90
C THR A 175 -13.67 4.94 -1.74
N TRP A 176 -14.20 5.43 -0.62
CA TRP A 176 -13.49 5.56 0.63
C TRP A 176 -13.82 4.37 1.54
N PHE A 177 -12.77 3.80 2.09
CA PHE A 177 -12.82 2.73 3.09
C PHE A 177 -12.17 3.21 4.38
N GLU A 178 -12.69 2.76 5.53
CA GLU A 178 -12.14 3.05 6.85
C GLU A 178 -12.00 1.79 7.68
N LYS A 179 -11.05 1.79 8.61
CA LYS A 179 -10.92 0.76 9.63
C LYS A 179 -10.27 1.33 10.88
N ALA A 180 -10.89 1.12 12.05
CA ALA A 180 -10.22 1.30 13.33
C ALA A 180 -9.28 0.11 13.58
N ILE A 181 -7.99 0.39 13.82
CA ILE A 181 -6.97 -0.62 14.14
C ILE A 181 -6.60 -0.63 15.63
N LEU A 182 -6.96 0.42 16.35
CA LEU A 182 -6.91 0.53 17.81
C LEU A 182 -8.27 1.01 18.33
N GLU A 183 -8.52 0.81 19.61
CA GLU A 183 -9.72 1.35 20.27
C GLU A 183 -9.63 2.87 20.44
N HIS A 184 -10.76 3.54 20.29
CA HIS A 184 -10.90 4.97 20.59
C HIS A 184 -10.96 5.14 22.11
N CYS A 185 -9.98 5.79 22.69
CA CYS A 185 -9.91 6.07 24.12
C CYS A 185 -10.00 7.58 24.37
N GLU A 186 -10.40 7.98 25.60
CA GLU A 186 -10.57 9.39 25.97
C GLU A 186 -9.28 10.21 25.93
N ASN A 187 -8.12 9.58 26.16
CA ASN A 187 -6.81 10.24 26.19
C ASN A 187 -5.82 9.48 25.27
N PRO A 188 -5.96 9.59 23.95
CA PRO A 188 -5.10 8.87 23.03
C PRO A 188 -3.66 9.39 23.09
N LYS A 189 -2.69 8.47 23.12
CA LYS A 189 -1.27 8.84 23.06
C LYS A 189 -0.98 9.51 21.71
N PRO A 190 -0.13 10.54 21.67
CA PRO A 190 0.21 11.22 20.42
C PRO A 190 0.86 10.25 19.42
N LEU A 191 0.74 10.58 18.14
CA LEU A 191 1.43 9.87 17.06
C LEU A 191 2.93 9.81 17.36
N LYS A 192 3.52 8.63 17.22
CA LYS A 192 4.98 8.44 17.19
C LYS A 192 5.45 8.42 15.74
N LYS A 193 6.56 9.07 15.47
CA LYS A 193 7.22 8.90 14.17
C LYS A 193 7.73 7.47 14.01
N ILE A 194 7.81 6.98 12.78
CA ILE A 194 8.32 5.62 12.52
C ILE A 194 9.75 5.42 13.04
N LEU A 195 10.55 6.49 13.05
CA LEU A 195 11.93 6.47 13.55
C LEU A 195 12.02 6.25 15.07
N ASP A 196 10.95 6.57 15.82
CA ASP A 196 10.87 6.44 17.29
C ASP A 196 10.25 5.11 17.71
N VAL A 197 9.86 4.26 16.76
CA VAL A 197 9.28 2.94 17.04
C VAL A 197 10.39 1.91 17.26
N ASP A 198 10.19 1.02 18.24
CA ASP A 198 11.12 -0.06 18.57
C ASP A 198 11.37 -0.98 17.35
N LYS A 199 12.61 -0.95 16.88
CA LYS A 199 13.04 -1.74 15.70
C LYS A 199 12.90 -3.25 15.90
N ASN A 200 12.98 -3.76 17.13
CA ASN A 200 12.82 -5.20 17.41
C ASN A 200 11.37 -5.63 17.24
N LYS A 201 10.41 -4.78 17.65
CA LYS A 201 8.98 -5.03 17.42
C LYS A 201 8.67 -5.05 15.93
N ILE A 202 9.23 -4.12 15.15
CA ILE A 202 9.06 -4.09 13.70
C ILE A 202 9.65 -5.34 13.03
N LYS A 203 10.87 -5.73 13.41
CA LYS A 203 11.49 -6.98 12.91
C LYS A 203 10.64 -8.21 13.22
N TYR A 204 10.00 -8.24 14.39
CA TYR A 204 9.09 -9.32 14.78
C TYR A 204 7.85 -9.33 13.85
N ILE A 205 7.24 -8.18 13.55
CA ILE A 205 6.10 -8.08 12.63
C ILE A 205 6.45 -8.64 11.26
N PHE A 206 7.63 -8.29 10.71
CA PHE A 206 8.08 -8.82 9.42
C PHE A 206 8.23 -10.35 9.40
N LYS A 207 8.45 -10.97 10.56
CA LYS A 207 8.59 -12.43 10.67
C LYS A 207 7.26 -13.16 10.81
N ILE A 208 6.30 -12.60 11.56
CA ILE A 208 5.08 -13.34 11.95
C ILE A 208 3.90 -13.14 10.99
N VAL A 209 3.90 -12.08 10.18
CA VAL A 209 2.83 -11.81 9.21
C VAL A 209 3.09 -12.49 7.85
N CYS A 210 4.25 -13.10 7.69
CA CYS A 210 4.65 -13.85 6.50
C CYS A 210 3.85 -15.14 6.29
#